data_8905f8ddd42a03872f9f38edb93a964c
#
_entry.id   8905f8ddd42a03872f9f38edb93a964c
#
_cell.length_a   1.000
_cell.length_b   1.000
_cell.length_c   1.000
_cell.angle_alpha   90.00
_cell.angle_beta   90.00
_cell.angle_gamma   90.00
#
_symmetry.space_group_name_H-M   'P 1'
#
loop_
_entity.id
_entity.type
_entity.pdbx_description
1 polymer ?
#
loop_
_entity_poly.entity_id
_entity_poly.type
_entity_poly.pdbx_seq_one_letter_code
_entity_poly.pdbx_strand_id
1 'polypeptide(L)'
;WYKIKSGSITGYVTADPQYVAVGQEAKDLAVNAASLMAIVTTDRLNVRAEPNTDAKIWTQISKEERYSVVSQLDGWVEIELDTGDGDSGENADNAYISTRDNNVEVRYALNEAIKFSPLEEKSNQAASLRSQVVNYALQFVGGRYVWGGNDPHTGADCSGFVKYVLSHVAGVGLPRTSREQAKTGRSVKSSEMRPGDLIFYTNSKGTVNHVAMYIGNGQIVHAASRRSGIKISTWNYRTPKTIRSFLD
;
A
#
# COMPACT_ATOMS: atom_id res chain seq x y z
N TRP A 1 2.54 -31.86 15.77
CA TRP A 1 2.99 -30.48 15.77
C TRP A 1 4.48 -30.41 16.10
N TYR A 2 5.24 -29.61 15.36
CA TYR A 2 6.63 -29.29 15.68
C TYR A 2 6.69 -27.90 16.31
N LYS A 3 7.44 -27.77 17.42
CA LYS A 3 7.84 -26.48 17.95
C LYS A 3 9.05 -25.99 17.17
N ILE A 4 8.94 -24.80 16.59
CA ILE A 4 10.01 -24.21 15.80
C ILE A 4 10.47 -22.87 16.39
N LYS A 5 11.72 -22.50 16.07
CA LYS A 5 12.25 -21.17 16.27
C LYS A 5 12.81 -20.68 14.93
N SER A 6 12.39 -19.48 14.52
CA SER A 6 12.89 -18.82 13.31
C SER A 6 13.14 -17.34 13.66
N GLY A 7 14.39 -16.92 13.63
CA GLY A 7 14.79 -15.62 14.12
C GLY A 7 14.40 -15.38 15.58
N SER A 8 13.66 -14.32 15.84
CA SER A 8 13.11 -13.97 17.16
C SER A 8 11.81 -14.69 17.49
N ILE A 9 11.18 -15.35 16.51
CA ILE A 9 9.85 -15.96 16.64
C ILE A 9 9.95 -17.42 17.10
N THR A 10 9.12 -17.78 18.06
CA THR A 10 8.89 -19.20 18.46
C THR A 10 7.40 -19.52 18.27
N GLY A 11 7.12 -20.63 17.63
CA GLY A 11 5.76 -21.06 17.32
C GLY A 11 5.65 -22.56 17.09
N TYR A 12 4.51 -22.99 16.57
CA TYR A 12 4.21 -24.38 16.25
C TYR A 12 3.73 -24.50 14.81
N VAL A 13 4.24 -25.49 14.08
CA VAL A 13 3.78 -25.83 12.74
C VAL A 13 3.22 -27.26 12.74
N THR A 14 2.40 -27.59 11.76
CA THR A 14 1.93 -28.97 11.60
C THR A 14 3.09 -29.94 11.47
N ALA A 15 2.92 -31.18 11.91
CA ALA A 15 3.88 -32.26 11.65
C ALA A 15 3.51 -33.10 10.41
N ASP A 16 2.51 -32.66 9.64
CA ASP A 16 2.08 -33.33 8.43
C ASP A 16 3.16 -33.22 7.34
N PRO A 17 3.68 -34.34 6.84
CA PRO A 17 4.76 -34.36 5.84
C PRO A 17 4.36 -33.74 4.50
N GLN A 18 3.06 -33.52 4.25
CA GLN A 18 2.62 -32.79 3.07
C GLN A 18 3.07 -31.33 3.08
N TYR A 19 3.27 -30.73 4.27
CA TYR A 19 3.55 -29.30 4.46
C TYR A 19 4.90 -29.02 5.11
N VAL A 20 5.54 -30.04 5.73
CA VAL A 20 6.76 -29.85 6.52
C VAL A 20 7.74 -30.98 6.27
N ALA A 21 8.92 -30.65 5.81
CA ALA A 21 10.07 -31.54 5.75
C ALA A 21 10.92 -31.42 7.02
N VAL A 22 11.60 -32.50 7.42
CA VAL A 22 12.51 -32.52 8.57
C VAL A 22 13.80 -33.28 8.23
N GLY A 23 14.85 -33.11 9.03
CA GLY A 23 16.11 -33.83 8.86
C GLY A 23 16.88 -33.44 7.61
N GLN A 24 17.40 -34.41 6.86
CA GLN A 24 18.22 -34.15 5.67
C GLN A 24 17.42 -33.55 4.52
N GLU A 25 16.19 -34.02 4.30
CA GLU A 25 15.29 -33.48 3.29
C GLU A 25 15.05 -31.96 3.50
N ALA A 26 14.80 -31.54 4.74
CA ALA A 26 14.66 -30.12 5.05
C ALA A 26 15.92 -29.32 4.75
N LYS A 27 17.11 -29.87 4.99
CA LYS A 27 18.39 -29.21 4.67
C LYS A 27 18.59 -29.05 3.17
N ASP A 28 18.26 -30.06 2.39
CA ASP A 28 18.41 -30.02 0.93
C ASP A 28 17.45 -29.01 0.32
N LEU A 29 16.20 -28.94 0.80
CA LEU A 29 15.23 -27.92 0.42
C LEU A 29 15.71 -26.51 0.82
N ALA A 30 16.25 -26.36 2.03
CA ALA A 30 16.76 -25.08 2.52
C ALA A 30 17.90 -24.52 1.66
N VAL A 31 18.83 -25.37 1.25
CA VAL A 31 19.96 -24.97 0.36
C VAL A 31 19.43 -24.49 -0.98
N ASN A 32 18.43 -25.16 -1.54
CA ASN A 32 17.84 -24.79 -2.83
C ASN A 32 16.97 -23.54 -2.76
N ALA A 33 16.39 -23.23 -1.58
CA ALA A 33 15.53 -22.06 -1.37
C ALA A 33 16.27 -20.85 -0.81
N ALA A 34 17.54 -20.98 -0.41
CA ALA A 34 18.33 -19.87 0.12
C ALA A 34 18.63 -18.84 -0.98
N SER A 35 18.36 -17.59 -0.69
CA SER A 35 18.68 -16.45 -1.55
C SER A 35 19.80 -15.62 -0.94
N LEU A 36 20.53 -14.89 -1.78
CA LEU A 36 21.52 -13.93 -1.31
C LEU A 36 20.77 -12.73 -0.70
N MET A 37 20.97 -12.51 0.59
CA MET A 37 20.26 -11.50 1.37
C MET A 37 21.21 -10.47 1.96
N ALA A 38 20.80 -9.23 1.95
CA ALA A 38 21.40 -8.14 2.72
C ALA A 38 20.63 -7.98 4.04
N ILE A 39 21.30 -8.21 5.15
CA ILE A 39 20.73 -8.13 6.51
C ILE A 39 21.26 -6.88 7.18
N VAL A 40 20.38 -5.98 7.57
CA VAL A 40 20.76 -4.71 8.19
C VAL A 40 21.22 -4.94 9.62
N THR A 41 22.42 -4.47 9.97
CA THR A 41 23.03 -4.64 11.29
C THR A 41 23.07 -3.36 12.12
N THR A 42 22.82 -2.21 11.50
CA THR A 42 22.77 -0.90 12.14
C THR A 42 21.33 -0.45 12.43
N ASP A 43 21.12 0.41 13.42
CA ASP A 43 19.77 0.85 13.82
C ASP A 43 19.05 1.64 12.71
N ARG A 44 19.80 2.39 11.88
CA ARG A 44 19.27 3.13 10.74
C ARG A 44 20.23 3.12 9.58
N LEU A 45 19.73 2.80 8.40
CA LEU A 45 20.48 2.79 7.16
C LEU A 45 19.68 3.49 6.05
N ASN A 46 20.32 4.39 5.31
CA ASN A 46 19.69 5.06 4.19
C ASN A 46 19.68 4.14 2.96
N VAL A 47 18.53 4.03 2.32
CA VAL A 47 18.37 3.46 0.97
C VAL A 47 18.45 4.61 -0.03
N ARG A 48 19.32 4.49 -1.03
CA ARG A 48 19.65 5.55 -1.97
C ARG A 48 19.39 5.16 -3.42
N ALA A 49 19.18 6.18 -4.26
CA ALA A 49 18.95 6.01 -5.69
C ALA A 49 20.21 5.56 -6.46
N GLU A 50 21.40 5.84 -5.92
CA GLU A 50 22.70 5.51 -6.51
C GLU A 50 23.68 5.08 -5.43
N PRO A 51 24.74 4.30 -5.77
CA PRO A 51 25.72 3.80 -4.81
C PRO A 51 26.74 4.87 -4.39
N ASN A 52 26.26 6.01 -3.91
CA ASN A 52 27.07 7.11 -3.36
C ASN A 52 26.34 7.85 -2.23
N THR A 53 27.11 8.57 -1.41
CA THR A 53 26.58 9.26 -0.22
C THR A 53 25.81 10.54 -0.54
N ASP A 54 25.96 11.09 -1.72
CA ASP A 54 25.31 12.34 -2.15
C ASP A 54 23.99 12.07 -2.89
N ALA A 55 23.74 10.80 -3.27
CA ALA A 55 22.54 10.39 -3.95
C ALA A 55 21.28 10.59 -3.09
N LYS A 56 20.17 10.82 -3.79
CA LYS A 56 18.84 10.95 -3.19
C LYS A 56 18.53 9.76 -2.27
N ILE A 57 18.04 10.04 -1.09
CA ILE A 57 17.57 9.04 -0.15
C ILE A 57 16.09 8.73 -0.49
N TRP A 58 15.80 7.45 -0.77
CA TRP A 58 14.43 6.97 -0.97
C TRP A 58 13.70 6.78 0.36
N THR A 59 14.36 6.08 1.29
CA THR A 59 13.82 5.72 2.60
C THR A 59 14.94 5.39 3.57
N GLN A 60 14.57 5.12 4.82
CA GLN A 60 15.45 4.56 5.84
C GLN A 60 14.94 3.19 6.25
N ILE A 61 15.86 2.26 6.44
CA ILE A 61 15.61 0.88 6.88
C ILE A 61 16.29 0.64 8.22
N SER A 62 15.81 -0.35 8.96
CA SER A 62 16.15 -0.60 10.35
C SER A 62 16.89 -1.92 10.53
N LYS A 63 17.53 -2.07 11.69
CA LYS A 63 18.21 -3.29 12.09
C LYS A 63 17.31 -4.53 11.98
N GLU A 64 17.90 -5.64 11.53
CA GLU A 64 17.28 -6.95 11.32
C GLU A 64 16.38 -7.04 10.08
N GLU A 65 16.12 -5.93 9.38
CA GLU A 65 15.44 -6.00 8.09
C GLU A 65 16.32 -6.72 7.06
N ARG A 66 15.67 -7.43 6.12
CA ARG A 66 16.31 -8.31 5.15
C ARG A 66 15.79 -8.01 3.76
N TYR A 67 16.72 -7.92 2.82
CA TYR A 67 16.42 -7.60 1.43
C TYR A 67 17.13 -8.55 0.49
N SER A 68 16.46 -8.96 -0.59
CA SER A 68 17.11 -9.69 -1.68
C SER A 68 18.19 -8.83 -2.32
N VAL A 69 19.36 -9.39 -2.55
CA VAL A 69 20.47 -8.71 -3.21
C VAL A 69 20.33 -8.90 -4.71
N VAL A 70 20.26 -7.79 -5.45
CA VAL A 70 20.25 -7.75 -6.91
C VAL A 70 21.69 -7.78 -7.43
N SER A 71 22.55 -6.91 -6.89
CA SER A 71 23.97 -6.86 -7.26
C SER A 71 24.84 -6.40 -6.09
N GLN A 72 26.15 -6.74 -6.14
CA GLN A 72 27.15 -6.30 -5.17
C GLN A 72 28.14 -5.37 -5.86
N LEU A 73 28.42 -4.21 -5.24
CA LEU A 73 29.34 -3.19 -5.69
C LEU A 73 30.37 -2.90 -4.60
N ASP A 74 31.42 -2.16 -4.91
CA ASP A 74 32.43 -1.77 -3.92
C ASP A 74 31.83 -0.83 -2.85
N GLY A 75 31.70 -1.37 -1.63
CA GLY A 75 31.11 -0.66 -0.47
C GLY A 75 29.58 -0.46 -0.53
N TRP A 76 28.89 -1.12 -1.47
CA TRP A 76 27.44 -1.03 -1.65
C TRP A 76 26.83 -2.35 -2.09
N VAL A 77 25.54 -2.51 -1.81
CA VAL A 77 24.70 -3.54 -2.43
C VAL A 77 23.45 -2.90 -3.00
N GLU A 78 23.08 -3.37 -4.18
CA GLU A 78 21.75 -3.11 -4.76
C GLU A 78 20.77 -4.13 -4.20
N ILE A 79 19.66 -3.66 -3.69
CA ILE A 79 18.62 -4.48 -3.07
C ILE A 79 17.32 -4.37 -3.84
N GLU A 80 16.55 -5.44 -3.82
CA GLU A 80 15.15 -5.39 -4.23
C GLU A 80 14.35 -4.69 -3.14
N LEU A 81 13.84 -3.49 -3.44
CA LEU A 81 12.96 -2.75 -2.58
C LEU A 81 11.53 -2.93 -3.11
N ASP A 82 10.68 -3.57 -2.32
CA ASP A 82 9.25 -3.61 -2.59
C ASP A 82 8.68 -2.20 -2.33
N THR A 83 8.81 -1.35 -3.33
CA THR A 83 8.16 -0.04 -3.33
C THR A 83 6.69 -0.29 -3.56
N GLY A 84 5.97 -0.58 -2.47
CA GLY A 84 4.52 -0.60 -2.50
C GLY A 84 4.02 0.62 -3.26
N ASP A 85 3.40 0.34 -4.41
CA ASP A 85 2.66 1.28 -5.26
C ASP A 85 3.47 2.49 -5.75
N GLY A 86 4.17 2.27 -6.87
CA GLY A 86 4.86 3.31 -7.62
C GLY A 86 3.94 4.47 -8.00
N ASP A 87 3.98 5.54 -7.24
CA ASP A 87 3.54 6.87 -7.62
C ASP A 87 4.67 7.90 -7.49
N SER A 88 5.85 7.53 -7.87
CA SER A 88 6.82 8.46 -8.39
C SER A 88 7.15 7.97 -9.79
N GLY A 89 6.77 8.71 -10.81
CA GLY A 89 7.15 8.46 -12.21
C GLY A 89 8.67 8.58 -12.45
N GLU A 90 9.44 8.30 -11.45
CA GLU A 90 10.87 8.05 -11.43
C GLU A 90 11.03 6.57 -11.09
N ASN A 91 11.61 5.83 -12.01
CA ASN A 91 11.97 4.43 -11.85
C ASN A 91 12.68 4.22 -10.51
N ALA A 92 11.98 3.65 -9.54
CA ALA A 92 12.60 3.14 -8.30
C ALA A 92 13.29 1.79 -8.57
N ASP A 93 13.81 1.62 -9.80
CA ASP A 93 14.41 0.37 -10.25
C ASP A 93 15.74 0.06 -9.55
N ASN A 94 16.36 1.06 -8.91
CA ASN A 94 17.65 0.88 -8.25
C ASN A 94 17.60 1.39 -6.81
N ALA A 95 17.82 0.52 -5.86
CA ALA A 95 17.88 0.82 -4.44
C ALA A 95 19.21 0.33 -3.86
N TYR A 96 20.02 1.25 -3.37
CA TYR A 96 21.37 0.96 -2.88
C TYR A 96 21.51 1.22 -1.40
N ILE A 97 22.17 0.29 -0.68
CA ILE A 97 22.53 0.44 0.73
C ILE A 97 24.04 0.23 0.89
N SER A 98 24.66 0.99 1.80
CA SER A 98 26.10 0.91 2.06
C SER A 98 26.41 -0.29 2.94
N THR A 99 27.44 -1.07 2.52
CA THR A 99 28.01 -2.17 3.31
C THR A 99 29.18 -1.73 4.19
N ARG A 100 29.60 -0.46 4.10
CA ARG A 100 30.69 0.11 4.92
C ARG A 100 30.30 0.09 6.39
N ASP A 101 31.29 0.12 7.26
CA ASP A 101 31.12 0.17 8.72
C ASP A 101 30.28 -1.00 9.30
N ASN A 102 30.30 -2.14 8.60
CA ASN A 102 29.46 -3.30 8.95
C ASN A 102 27.96 -2.98 9.05
N ASN A 103 27.47 -2.05 8.26
CA ASN A 103 26.04 -1.69 8.25
C ASN A 103 25.15 -2.82 7.75
N VAL A 104 25.70 -3.74 6.95
CA VAL A 104 24.97 -4.83 6.31
C VAL A 104 25.83 -6.10 6.30
N GLU A 105 25.23 -7.23 6.68
CA GLU A 105 25.76 -8.57 6.44
C GLU A 105 25.15 -9.13 5.14
N VAL A 106 25.98 -9.48 4.16
CA VAL A 106 25.52 -10.11 2.92
C VAL A 106 25.85 -11.60 2.97
N ARG A 107 24.82 -12.44 2.96
CA ARG A 107 24.97 -13.90 2.97
C ARG A 107 23.76 -14.62 2.39
N TYR A 108 23.94 -15.87 2.03
CA TYR A 108 22.80 -16.72 1.71
C TYR A 108 21.99 -17.02 2.98
N ALA A 109 20.72 -16.77 2.92
CA ALA A 109 19.79 -16.98 4.02
C ALA A 109 18.41 -17.38 3.51
N LEU A 110 17.66 -18.03 4.37
CA LEU A 110 16.22 -18.21 4.20
C LEU A 110 15.48 -17.00 4.78
N ASN A 111 14.30 -16.74 4.26
CA ASN A 111 13.37 -15.81 4.92
C ASN A 111 13.00 -16.35 6.30
N GLU A 112 12.93 -15.46 7.28
CA GLU A 112 12.48 -15.84 8.62
C GLU A 112 10.94 -15.98 8.63
N ALA A 113 10.46 -16.87 9.49
CA ALA A 113 9.03 -17.03 9.68
C ALA A 113 8.41 -15.76 10.27
N ILE A 114 7.30 -15.35 9.71
CA ILE A 114 6.46 -14.29 10.26
C ILE A 114 5.43 -14.94 11.18
N LYS A 115 5.28 -14.43 12.41
CA LYS A 115 4.27 -14.94 13.33
C LYS A 115 2.89 -14.67 12.76
N PHE A 116 2.12 -15.74 12.54
CA PHE A 116 0.74 -15.61 12.12
C PHE A 116 -0.08 -14.89 13.20
N SER A 117 -0.70 -13.79 12.81
CA SER A 117 -1.66 -13.06 13.62
C SER A 117 -2.92 -12.82 12.79
N PRO A 118 -4.07 -13.39 13.16
CA PRO A 118 -5.31 -13.17 12.42
C PRO A 118 -5.73 -11.69 12.34
N LEU A 119 -5.32 -10.89 13.33
CA LEU A 119 -5.59 -9.45 13.35
C LEU A 119 -4.69 -8.69 12.38
N GLU A 120 -3.39 -9.06 12.31
CA GLU A 120 -2.43 -8.46 11.37
C GLU A 120 -2.74 -8.88 9.94
N GLU A 121 -3.10 -10.14 9.69
CA GLU A 121 -3.52 -10.59 8.37
C GLU A 121 -4.76 -9.83 7.88
N LYS A 122 -5.77 -9.69 8.74
CA LYS A 122 -6.97 -8.91 8.42
C LYS A 122 -6.63 -7.43 8.16
N SER A 123 -5.69 -6.85 8.91
CA SER A 123 -5.19 -5.49 8.70
C SER A 123 -4.44 -5.35 7.37
N ASN A 124 -3.58 -6.32 7.03
CA ASN A 124 -2.83 -6.34 5.78
C ASN A 124 -3.76 -6.55 4.56
N GLN A 125 -4.75 -7.42 4.68
CA GLN A 125 -5.77 -7.61 3.64
C GLN A 125 -6.59 -6.33 3.42
N ALA A 126 -6.99 -5.64 4.49
CA ALA A 126 -7.71 -4.38 4.41
C ALA A 126 -6.83 -3.27 3.79
N ALA A 127 -5.54 -3.22 4.12
CA ALA A 127 -4.60 -2.28 3.52
C ALA A 127 -4.40 -2.57 2.02
N SER A 128 -4.25 -3.84 1.63
CA SER A 128 -4.17 -4.26 0.23
C SER A 128 -5.43 -3.92 -0.56
N LEU A 129 -6.63 -4.12 0.01
CA LEU A 129 -7.89 -3.76 -0.63
C LEU A 129 -8.01 -2.24 -0.83
N ARG A 130 -7.57 -1.43 0.14
CA ARG A 130 -7.56 0.02 0.03
C ARG A 130 -6.65 0.51 -1.09
N SER A 131 -5.45 -0.07 -1.23
CA SER A 131 -4.53 0.20 -2.33
C SER A 131 -5.15 -0.17 -3.68
N GLN A 132 -5.77 -1.33 -3.80
CA GLN A 132 -6.46 -1.75 -5.03
C GLN A 132 -7.59 -0.78 -5.42
N VAL A 133 -8.39 -0.33 -4.45
CA VAL A 133 -9.47 0.66 -4.68
C VAL A 133 -8.90 1.98 -5.21
N VAL A 134 -7.85 2.49 -4.59
CA VAL A 134 -7.20 3.75 -5.00
C VAL A 134 -6.57 3.61 -6.38
N ASN A 135 -5.80 2.55 -6.62
CA ASN A 135 -5.15 2.32 -7.92
C ASN A 135 -6.16 2.18 -9.04
N TYR A 136 -7.27 1.51 -8.79
CA TYR A 136 -8.36 1.42 -9.77
C TYR A 136 -9.01 2.78 -10.03
N ALA A 137 -9.26 3.58 -8.99
CA ALA A 137 -9.81 4.92 -9.13
C ALA A 137 -8.91 5.85 -9.95
N LEU A 138 -7.58 5.74 -9.78
CA LEU A 138 -6.59 6.57 -10.46
C LEU A 138 -6.52 6.30 -11.97
N GLN A 139 -6.89 5.11 -12.45
CA GLN A 139 -6.93 4.79 -13.88
C GLN A 139 -7.93 5.66 -14.66
N PHE A 140 -8.91 6.26 -13.98
CA PHE A 140 -9.92 7.12 -14.60
C PHE A 140 -9.57 8.61 -14.59
N VAL A 141 -8.40 8.99 -14.08
CA VAL A 141 -7.96 10.41 -14.12
C VAL A 141 -7.87 10.89 -15.57
N GLY A 142 -8.45 12.06 -15.86
CA GLY A 142 -8.65 12.57 -17.22
C GLY A 142 -9.98 12.15 -17.86
N GLY A 143 -10.71 11.22 -17.24
CA GLY A 143 -12.03 10.78 -17.70
C GLY A 143 -13.09 11.88 -17.64
N ARG A 144 -14.19 11.67 -18.39
CA ARG A 144 -15.28 12.66 -18.53
C ARG A 144 -16.18 12.72 -17.30
N TYR A 145 -16.56 13.96 -16.95
CA TYR A 145 -17.69 14.17 -16.04
C TYR A 145 -19.01 14.19 -16.82
N VAL A 146 -19.96 13.37 -16.41
CA VAL A 146 -21.34 13.37 -16.94
C VAL A 146 -22.30 13.42 -15.76
N TRP A 147 -23.15 14.43 -15.72
CA TRP A 147 -24.19 14.55 -14.68
C TRP A 147 -25.15 13.34 -14.76
N GLY A 148 -25.35 12.66 -13.62
CA GLY A 148 -26.15 11.44 -13.57
C GLY A 148 -25.42 10.19 -14.08
N GLY A 149 -24.19 10.31 -14.59
CA GLY A 149 -23.38 9.19 -15.06
C GLY A 149 -22.90 8.29 -13.94
N ASN A 150 -22.80 6.97 -14.23
CA ASN A 150 -22.42 5.94 -13.27
C ASN A 150 -21.17 5.14 -13.69
N ASP A 151 -20.73 5.28 -14.93
CA ASP A 151 -19.61 4.53 -15.49
C ASP A 151 -18.49 5.51 -15.91
N PRO A 152 -17.34 5.50 -15.22
CA PRO A 152 -16.26 6.41 -15.55
C PRO A 152 -15.61 6.17 -16.93
N HIS A 153 -15.83 5.03 -17.58
CA HIS A 153 -15.37 4.81 -18.96
C HIS A 153 -16.16 5.66 -19.98
N THR A 154 -17.44 5.89 -19.71
CA THR A 154 -18.30 6.68 -20.59
C THR A 154 -18.58 8.08 -20.01
N GLY A 155 -18.40 8.26 -18.74
CA GLY A 155 -18.55 9.48 -17.95
C GLY A 155 -19.37 9.27 -16.67
N ALA A 156 -18.88 9.79 -15.57
CA ALA A 156 -19.53 9.68 -14.27
C ALA A 156 -19.62 11.04 -13.57
N ASP A 157 -20.63 11.21 -12.70
CA ASP A 157 -20.63 12.28 -11.71
C ASP A 157 -19.87 11.84 -10.43
N CYS A 158 -19.74 12.72 -9.44
CA CYS A 158 -18.94 12.47 -8.25
C CYS A 158 -19.38 11.23 -7.47
N SER A 159 -20.69 11.06 -7.24
CA SER A 159 -21.23 9.91 -6.50
C SER A 159 -21.31 8.64 -7.34
N GLY A 160 -21.53 8.74 -8.65
CA GLY A 160 -21.47 7.64 -9.58
C GLY A 160 -20.06 7.06 -9.69
N PHE A 161 -19.05 7.92 -9.73
CA PHE A 161 -17.66 7.55 -9.79
C PHE A 161 -17.24 6.71 -8.56
N VAL A 162 -17.42 7.21 -7.35
CA VAL A 162 -17.02 6.46 -6.15
C VAL A 162 -17.84 5.19 -5.94
N LYS A 163 -19.13 5.21 -6.32
CA LYS A 163 -19.97 4.02 -6.32
C LYS A 163 -19.42 2.95 -7.27
N TYR A 164 -19.07 3.34 -8.48
CA TYR A 164 -18.50 2.44 -9.47
C TYR A 164 -17.22 1.76 -8.96
N VAL A 165 -16.26 2.57 -8.50
CA VAL A 165 -14.97 2.09 -8.00
C VAL A 165 -15.12 1.10 -6.85
N LEU A 166 -15.87 1.49 -5.79
CA LEU A 166 -16.04 0.65 -4.61
C LEU A 166 -16.83 -0.63 -4.91
N SER A 167 -17.80 -0.57 -5.80
CA SER A 167 -18.55 -1.75 -6.23
C SER A 167 -17.67 -2.75 -6.99
N HIS A 168 -16.81 -2.26 -7.91
CA HIS A 168 -16.00 -3.14 -8.76
C HIS A 168 -14.83 -3.79 -8.03
N VAL A 169 -14.19 -3.08 -7.12
CA VAL A 169 -12.99 -3.58 -6.44
C VAL A 169 -13.31 -4.24 -5.10
N ALA A 170 -14.22 -3.64 -4.33
CA ALA A 170 -14.48 -4.07 -2.96
C ALA A 170 -15.86 -4.74 -2.77
N GLY A 171 -16.68 -4.84 -3.83
CA GLY A 171 -18.04 -5.36 -3.73
C GLY A 171 -18.99 -4.48 -2.90
N VAL A 172 -18.61 -3.25 -2.60
CA VAL A 172 -19.37 -2.33 -1.74
C VAL A 172 -20.45 -1.61 -2.55
N GLY A 173 -21.71 -1.87 -2.24
CA GLY A 173 -22.86 -1.17 -2.81
C GLY A 173 -23.12 0.18 -2.12
N LEU A 174 -22.98 1.29 -2.85
CA LEU A 174 -23.29 2.62 -2.34
C LEU A 174 -24.64 3.14 -2.88
N PRO A 175 -25.35 3.98 -2.10
CA PRO A 175 -26.48 4.75 -2.62
C PRO A 175 -26.08 5.60 -3.82
N ARG A 176 -27.08 6.05 -4.62
CA ARG A 176 -26.79 6.79 -5.85
C ARG A 176 -26.26 8.19 -5.61
N THR A 177 -26.77 8.88 -4.60
CA THR A 177 -26.45 10.30 -4.39
C THR A 177 -25.41 10.50 -3.28
N SER A 178 -24.57 11.53 -3.41
CA SER A 178 -23.61 11.89 -2.37
C SER A 178 -24.28 12.21 -1.02
N ARG A 179 -25.50 12.71 -1.00
CA ARG A 179 -26.25 12.98 0.23
C ARG A 179 -26.59 11.72 1.01
N GLU A 180 -27.00 10.68 0.30
CA GLU A 180 -27.32 9.39 0.91
C GLU A 180 -26.04 8.64 1.29
N GLN A 181 -25.01 8.67 0.45
CA GLN A 181 -23.70 8.10 0.75
C GLN A 181 -23.10 8.70 2.04
N ALA A 182 -23.24 10.02 2.26
CA ALA A 182 -22.74 10.68 3.46
C ALA A 182 -23.40 10.20 4.78
N LYS A 183 -24.56 9.54 4.70
CA LYS A 183 -25.28 9.00 5.86
C LYS A 183 -24.92 7.55 6.18
N THR A 184 -24.19 6.88 5.30
CA THR A 184 -23.81 5.46 5.42
C THR A 184 -22.31 5.31 5.68
N GLY A 185 -21.88 4.08 6.00
CA GLY A 185 -20.49 3.81 6.35
C GLY A 185 -20.08 4.29 7.74
N ARG A 186 -18.90 3.88 8.17
CA ARG A 186 -18.33 4.27 9.47
C ARG A 186 -17.81 5.71 9.42
N SER A 187 -18.11 6.52 10.43
CA SER A 187 -17.58 7.88 10.55
C SER A 187 -16.08 7.86 10.85
N VAL A 188 -15.31 8.74 10.18
CA VAL A 188 -13.85 8.85 10.31
C VAL A 188 -13.48 10.29 10.64
N LYS A 189 -12.53 10.48 11.57
CA LYS A 189 -11.94 11.80 11.82
C LYS A 189 -10.91 12.12 10.74
N SER A 190 -10.68 13.39 10.44
CA SER A 190 -9.69 13.80 9.43
C SER A 190 -8.27 13.34 9.75
N SER A 191 -7.91 13.22 11.02
CA SER A 191 -6.61 12.68 11.47
C SER A 191 -6.47 11.15 11.31
N GLU A 192 -7.56 10.46 11.05
CA GLU A 192 -7.64 8.99 10.94
C GLU A 192 -7.99 8.54 9.51
N MET A 193 -7.99 9.48 8.56
CA MET A 193 -8.28 9.17 7.15
C MET A 193 -7.26 8.19 6.58
N ARG A 194 -7.77 7.19 5.88
CA ARG A 194 -6.96 6.20 5.15
C ARG A 194 -7.34 6.22 3.66
N PRO A 195 -6.43 5.86 2.76
CA PRO A 195 -6.76 5.72 1.34
C PRO A 195 -8.02 4.89 1.12
N GLY A 196 -8.89 5.33 0.21
CA GLY A 196 -10.20 4.72 -0.05
C GLY A 196 -11.36 5.28 0.78
N ASP A 197 -11.10 6.09 1.82
CA ASP A 197 -12.17 6.77 2.56
C ASP A 197 -12.81 7.86 1.69
N LEU A 198 -14.11 8.07 1.88
CA LEU A 198 -14.89 9.06 1.13
C LEU A 198 -15.09 10.34 1.92
N ILE A 199 -14.78 11.46 1.30
CA ILE A 199 -14.92 12.81 1.87
C ILE A 199 -16.10 13.52 1.20
N PHE A 200 -17.02 14.05 2.00
CA PHE A 200 -18.24 14.72 1.54
C PHE A 200 -18.18 16.21 1.82
N TYR A 201 -18.56 16.99 0.82
CA TYR A 201 -18.53 18.46 0.84
C TYR A 201 -19.92 19.05 0.63
N THR A 202 -20.12 20.26 1.16
CA THR A 202 -21.39 20.97 1.05
C THR A 202 -21.34 22.16 0.10
N ASN A 203 -22.49 22.53 -0.43
CA ASN A 203 -22.69 23.84 -1.04
C ASN A 203 -22.77 24.95 0.03
N SER A 204 -22.97 26.20 -0.40
CA SER A 204 -23.13 27.36 0.48
C SER A 204 -24.31 27.28 1.45
N LYS A 205 -25.31 26.44 1.16
CA LYS A 205 -26.47 26.19 2.01
C LYS A 205 -26.28 25.05 3.02
N GLY A 206 -25.05 24.49 3.12
CA GLY A 206 -24.73 23.38 4.02
C GLY A 206 -25.25 22.01 3.57
N THR A 207 -25.81 21.91 2.35
CA THR A 207 -26.28 20.65 1.79
C THR A 207 -25.14 19.89 1.11
N VAL A 208 -24.98 18.59 1.42
CA VAL A 208 -23.98 17.75 0.73
C VAL A 208 -24.29 17.69 -0.77
N ASN A 209 -23.32 18.08 -1.57
CA ASN A 209 -23.45 18.13 -3.02
C ASN A 209 -22.24 17.56 -3.77
N HIS A 210 -21.25 17.07 -3.07
CA HIS A 210 -20.05 16.48 -3.67
C HIS A 210 -19.42 15.42 -2.79
N VAL A 211 -18.76 14.47 -3.42
CA VAL A 211 -17.98 13.41 -2.79
C VAL A 211 -16.67 13.19 -3.55
N ALA A 212 -15.61 12.85 -2.82
CA ALA A 212 -14.32 12.49 -3.34
C ALA A 212 -13.75 11.31 -2.58
N MET A 213 -12.83 10.56 -3.19
CA MET A 213 -12.10 9.48 -2.54
C MET A 213 -10.72 9.99 -2.12
N TYR A 214 -10.36 9.77 -0.86
CA TYR A 214 -9.03 10.05 -0.35
C TYR A 214 -8.03 9.03 -0.91
N ILE A 215 -6.90 9.49 -1.43
CA ILE A 215 -5.86 8.64 -2.04
C ILE A 215 -4.54 8.67 -1.27
N GLY A 216 -4.50 9.31 -0.09
CA GLY A 216 -3.28 9.49 0.69
C GLY A 216 -2.61 10.84 0.46
N ASN A 217 -1.59 11.16 1.24
CA ASN A 217 -0.72 12.34 1.10
C ASN A 217 -1.47 13.68 0.96
N GLY A 218 -2.62 13.81 1.61
CA GLY A 218 -3.44 15.01 1.52
C GLY A 218 -4.18 15.20 0.20
N GLN A 219 -4.31 14.15 -0.61
CA GLN A 219 -4.91 14.20 -1.94
C GLN A 219 -6.21 13.39 -2.03
N ILE A 220 -7.03 13.78 -3.00
CA ILE A 220 -8.27 13.10 -3.37
C ILE A 220 -8.33 12.90 -4.88
N VAL A 221 -9.06 11.86 -5.31
CA VAL A 221 -9.52 11.71 -6.69
C VAL A 221 -11.03 11.88 -6.74
N HIS A 222 -11.54 12.63 -7.72
CA HIS A 222 -12.97 12.91 -7.84
C HIS A 222 -13.41 13.29 -9.26
N ALA A 223 -14.62 12.94 -9.63
CA ALA A 223 -15.26 13.52 -10.80
C ALA A 223 -15.74 14.95 -10.43
N ALA A 224 -14.97 15.96 -10.81
CA ALA A 224 -15.08 17.31 -10.27
C ALA A 224 -16.12 18.17 -10.97
N SER A 225 -16.09 18.27 -12.28
CA SER A 225 -17.00 19.08 -13.09
C SER A 225 -16.94 18.71 -14.59
N ARG A 226 -17.91 19.18 -15.37
CA ARG A 226 -17.90 19.00 -16.84
C ARG A 226 -16.65 19.58 -17.50
N ARG A 227 -16.08 20.66 -16.92
CA ARG A 227 -14.88 21.31 -17.47
C ARG A 227 -13.60 20.53 -17.17
N SER A 228 -13.49 19.95 -15.98
CA SER A 228 -12.23 19.35 -15.49
C SER A 228 -12.26 17.81 -15.47
N GLY A 229 -13.42 17.20 -15.64
CA GLY A 229 -13.52 15.73 -15.62
C GLY A 229 -13.16 15.10 -14.27
N ILE A 230 -12.59 13.92 -14.33
CA ILE A 230 -12.05 13.20 -13.17
C ILE A 230 -10.60 13.65 -12.98
N LYS A 231 -10.26 14.12 -11.77
CA LYS A 231 -8.95 14.70 -11.46
C LYS A 231 -8.53 14.47 -10.02
N ILE A 232 -7.26 14.76 -9.76
CA ILE A 232 -6.68 14.83 -8.41
C ILE A 232 -6.77 16.28 -7.91
N SER A 233 -7.02 16.45 -6.61
CA SER A 233 -7.04 17.74 -5.90
C SER A 233 -6.58 17.53 -4.45
N THR A 234 -6.28 18.61 -3.72
CA THR A 234 -6.07 18.54 -2.27
C THR A 234 -7.40 18.25 -1.55
N TRP A 235 -7.37 17.44 -0.50
CA TRP A 235 -8.58 17.02 0.21
C TRP A 235 -9.34 18.17 0.87
N ASN A 236 -8.62 19.22 1.25
CA ASN A 236 -9.15 20.40 1.96
C ASN A 236 -9.42 21.60 1.04
N TYR A 237 -9.51 21.39 -0.30
CA TYR A 237 -9.86 22.47 -1.25
C TYR A 237 -11.24 23.08 -0.98
N ARG A 238 -12.08 22.37 -0.25
CA ARG A 238 -13.34 22.82 0.37
C ARG A 238 -13.38 22.26 1.79
N THR A 239 -14.13 22.91 2.69
CA THR A 239 -14.32 22.38 4.05
C THR A 239 -15.13 21.08 4.00
N PRO A 240 -14.58 19.93 4.48
CA PRO A 240 -15.32 18.68 4.55
C PRO A 240 -16.49 18.77 5.53
N LYS A 241 -17.62 18.17 5.19
CA LYS A 241 -18.78 18.00 6.08
C LYS A 241 -18.66 16.74 6.93
N THR A 242 -18.28 15.64 6.31
CA THR A 242 -18.09 14.35 6.95
C THR A 242 -17.17 13.47 6.12
N ILE A 243 -16.56 12.51 6.77
CA ILE A 243 -15.72 11.50 6.15
C ILE A 243 -16.26 10.13 6.54
N ARG A 244 -16.32 9.20 5.60
CA ARG A 244 -16.87 7.86 5.79
C ARG A 244 -15.91 6.78 5.27
N SER A 245 -15.76 5.71 6.03
CA SER A 245 -15.08 4.48 5.61
C SER A 245 -16.09 3.40 5.25
N PHE A 246 -15.78 2.63 4.20
CA PHE A 246 -16.55 1.50 3.69
C PHE A 246 -15.69 0.25 3.53
N LEU A 247 -14.40 0.33 3.89
CA LEU A 247 -13.38 -0.69 3.63
C LEU A 247 -12.73 -1.24 4.93
N ASP A 248 -13.48 -1.34 6.01
CA ASP A 248 -13.00 -1.91 7.30
C ASP A 248 -13.56 -3.30 7.54
#